data_c1e7f72bd465bc25a733b82f963c03d5
#
_entry.id   c1e7f72bd465bc25a733b82f963c03d5
#
_cell.length_a   1.000
_cell.length_b   1.000
_cell.length_c   1.000
_cell.angle_alpha   90.00
_cell.angle_beta   90.00
_cell.angle_gamma   90.00
#
_symmetry.space_group_name_H-M   'P 1'
#
loop_
_entity.id
_entity.type
_entity.pdbx_description
1 polymer ?
#
loop_
_entity_poly.entity_id
_entity_poly.type
_entity_poly.pdbx_seq_one_letter_code
_entity_poly.pdbx_strand_id
1 'polypeptide(L)' 'MITINFEFESDYGTFKDALVLPDDHGFTDAQLNEMKQTRLDNWITVITTPVEETEETTE' A
#
# COMPACT_ATOMS: atom_id res chain seq x y z
N MET A 1 -4.66 -8.48 17.79
CA MET A 1 -4.23 -7.93 16.53
C MET A 1 -4.54 -8.84 15.41
N ILE A 2 -4.97 -8.28 14.28
CA ILE A 2 -5.30 -9.05 13.09
C ILE A 2 -4.34 -8.67 12.00
N THR A 3 -3.82 -9.66 11.28
CA THR A 3 -2.96 -9.40 10.15
C THR A 3 -3.69 -9.85 8.89
N ILE A 4 -3.88 -8.93 7.95
CA ILE A 4 -4.57 -9.22 6.71
C ILE A 4 -3.55 -9.15 5.60
N ASN A 5 -3.17 -10.30 5.07
CA ASN A 5 -2.21 -10.36 3.99
C ASN A 5 -2.92 -10.17 2.66
N PHE A 6 -2.33 -9.44 1.75
CA PHE A 6 -2.92 -9.25 0.45
C PHE A 6 -1.85 -9.11 -0.62
N GLU A 7 -2.26 -9.26 -1.86
CA GLU A 7 -1.35 -9.27 -2.95
C GLU A 7 -2.06 -8.72 -4.17
N PHE A 8 -1.40 -7.84 -4.94
CA PHE A 8 -1.93 -7.31 -6.16
C PHE A 8 -0.92 -7.53 -7.26
N GLU A 9 -1.40 -7.82 -8.48
CA GLU A 9 -0.52 -7.95 -9.61
C GLU A 9 -0.73 -6.75 -10.51
N SER A 10 0.34 -6.18 -11.01
CA SER A 10 0.25 -5.02 -11.88
C SER A 10 1.29 -5.15 -12.98
N ASP A 11 1.31 -4.19 -13.89
CA ASP A 11 2.28 -4.18 -14.97
C ASP A 11 3.68 -3.99 -14.42
N TYR A 12 3.82 -3.53 -13.19
CA TYR A 12 5.11 -3.30 -12.59
C TYR A 12 5.59 -4.48 -11.74
N GLY A 13 4.78 -5.52 -11.64
CA GLY A 13 5.15 -6.70 -10.87
C GLY A 13 4.10 -7.00 -9.81
N THR A 14 4.44 -7.89 -8.89
CA THR A 14 3.52 -8.29 -7.84
C THR A 14 3.81 -7.51 -6.56
N PHE A 15 2.79 -6.89 -6.01
CA PHE A 15 2.91 -6.15 -4.76
C PHE A 15 2.29 -6.97 -3.65
N LYS A 16 3.04 -7.26 -2.60
CA LYS A 16 2.54 -8.00 -1.46
C LYS A 16 2.71 -7.16 -0.21
N ASP A 17 1.71 -7.15 0.63
CA ASP A 17 1.76 -6.36 1.84
C ASP A 17 0.80 -6.96 2.86
N ALA A 18 0.72 -6.37 4.02
CA ALA A 18 -0.18 -6.82 5.06
C ALA A 18 -0.66 -5.62 5.86
N LEU A 19 -1.91 -5.69 6.29
CA LEU A 19 -2.48 -4.68 7.16
C LEU A 19 -2.52 -5.27 8.56
N VAL A 20 -1.97 -4.58 9.54
CA VAL A 20 -1.99 -5.04 10.92
C VAL A 20 -2.91 -4.10 11.68
N LEU A 21 -4.02 -4.62 12.17
CA LEU A 21 -5.06 -3.83 12.78
C LEU A 21 -5.46 -4.41 14.12
N PRO A 22 -6.05 -3.60 15.01
CA PRO A 22 -6.58 -4.13 16.26
C PRO A 22 -7.75 -5.04 15.97
N ASP A 23 -8.03 -5.98 16.87
CA ASP A 23 -9.13 -6.90 16.67
C ASP A 23 -10.46 -6.16 16.57
N ASP A 24 -10.59 -5.04 17.24
CA ASP A 24 -11.85 -4.31 17.23
C ASP A 24 -11.77 -3.07 16.36
N HIS A 25 -11.11 -3.18 15.19
CA HIS A 25 -10.89 -2.03 14.35
C HIS A 25 -12.19 -1.41 13.80
N GLY A 26 -13.24 -2.20 13.68
CA GLY A 26 -14.50 -1.64 13.21
C GLY A 26 -14.55 -1.27 11.74
N PHE A 27 -13.54 -1.62 10.95
CA PHE A 27 -13.54 -1.31 9.53
C PHE A 27 -14.39 -2.31 8.77
N THR A 28 -15.10 -1.84 7.75
CA THR A 28 -15.89 -2.73 6.89
C THR A 28 -14.98 -3.29 5.81
N ASP A 29 -15.49 -4.29 5.07
CA ASP A 29 -14.72 -4.86 3.98
C ASP A 29 -14.41 -3.79 2.94
N ALA A 30 -15.32 -2.89 2.68
CA ALA A 30 -15.10 -1.84 1.71
C ALA A 30 -13.97 -0.93 2.18
N GLN A 31 -13.91 -0.62 3.47
CA GLN A 31 -12.87 0.22 3.99
C GLN A 31 -11.52 -0.49 3.94
N LEU A 32 -11.51 -1.80 4.20
CA LEU A 32 -10.28 -2.55 4.13
C LEU A 32 -9.76 -2.60 2.70
N ASN A 33 -10.65 -2.77 1.73
CA ASN A 33 -10.25 -2.79 0.34
C ASN A 33 -9.68 -1.44 -0.07
N GLU A 34 -10.23 -0.36 0.43
CA GLU A 34 -9.74 0.94 0.11
C GLU A 34 -8.34 1.14 0.67
N MET A 35 -8.09 0.64 1.86
CA MET A 35 -6.78 0.73 2.46
C MET A 35 -5.75 -0.05 1.63
N LYS A 36 -6.15 -1.22 1.12
CA LYS A 36 -5.26 -2.01 0.30
C LYS A 36 -4.95 -1.28 -1.01
N GLN A 37 -5.95 -0.67 -1.62
CA GLN A 37 -5.75 0.06 -2.85
C GLN A 37 -4.83 1.25 -2.63
N THR A 38 -4.94 1.93 -1.50
CA THR A 38 -4.08 3.04 -1.19
C THR A 38 -2.64 2.59 -1.09
N ARG A 39 -2.41 1.40 -0.49
CA ARG A 39 -1.08 0.89 -0.38
C ARG A 39 -0.51 0.58 -1.75
N LEU A 40 -1.31 0.00 -2.63
CA LEU A 40 -0.87 -0.31 -3.98
C LEU A 40 -0.56 0.98 -4.73
N ASP A 41 -1.40 2.00 -4.62
CA ASP A 41 -1.17 3.26 -5.30
C ASP A 41 0.13 3.89 -4.82
N ASN A 42 0.40 3.85 -3.53
CA ASN A 42 1.62 4.40 -2.99
C ASN A 42 2.84 3.65 -3.53
N TRP A 43 2.73 2.33 -3.61
CA TRP A 43 3.84 1.53 -4.11
C TRP A 43 4.13 1.87 -5.57
N ILE A 44 3.08 1.99 -6.39
CA ILE A 44 3.26 2.31 -7.79
C ILE A 44 3.87 3.70 -7.92
N THR A 45 3.43 4.63 -7.11
CA THR A 45 3.97 5.99 -7.15
C THR A 45 5.46 5.97 -6.84
N VAL A 46 5.86 5.19 -5.84
CA VAL A 46 7.26 5.13 -5.47
C VAL A 46 8.11 4.53 -6.56
N ILE A 47 7.67 3.44 -7.18
CA ILE A 47 8.50 2.77 -8.17
C ILE A 47 8.50 3.49 -9.51
N THR A 48 7.55 4.40 -9.74
CA THR A 48 7.51 5.13 -10.99
C THR A 48 8.02 6.56 -10.85
N THR A 49 8.37 6.99 -9.63
CA THR A 49 8.87 8.34 -9.41
C THR A 49 10.30 8.47 -9.90
N PRO A 50 10.63 9.50 -10.63
CA PRO A 50 12.00 9.68 -11.09
C PRO A 50 12.94 9.90 -9.93
N VAL A 51 14.15 9.41 -10.11
CA VAL A 51 15.10 9.49 -9.04
C VAL A 51 15.45 10.90 -8.62
N GLU A 52 15.54 11.77 -9.54
CA GLU A 52 15.93 13.09 -9.20
C GLU A 52 14.96 13.76 -8.30
N GLU A 53 13.71 13.40 -8.30
CA GLU A 53 12.82 13.99 -7.40
C GLU A 53 13.11 13.62 -6.02
N THR A 54 13.59 12.46 -5.80
CA THR A 54 13.88 12.03 -4.49
C THR A 54 14.91 12.88 -3.85
N GLU A 55 15.85 13.32 -4.61
CA GLU A 55 16.82 14.06 -4.04
C GLU A 55 16.42 15.33 -3.53
N GLU A 56 15.52 15.96 -4.18
CA GLU A 56 15.14 17.18 -3.72
C GLU A 56 14.54 17.20 -2.45
N THR A 57 13.89 16.19 -2.10
CA THR A 57 13.20 16.21 -0.87
C THR A 57 14.10 16.23 0.27
N THR A 58 15.32 15.94 0.06
CA THR A 58 16.15 15.85 1.17
C THR A 58 16.44 17.13 1.75
N GLU A 59 16.32 18.08 1.18
CA GLU A 59 16.66 19.21 1.74
C GLU A 59 15.89 19.80 2.54
#